data_95570e7ea6ffafa8c46f200e7e512e93
#
_entry.id   95570e7ea6ffafa8c46f200e7e512e93
#
_cell.length_a   1.000
_cell.length_b   1.000
_cell.length_c   1.000
_cell.angle_alpha   90.00
_cell.angle_beta   90.00
_cell.angle_gamma   90.00
#
_symmetry.space_group_name_H-M   'P 1'
#
loop_
_entity.id
_entity.type
_entity.pdbx_description
1 polymer ?
#
loop_
_entity_poly.entity_id
_entity_poly.type
_entity_poly.pdbx_seq_one_letter_code
_entity_poly.pdbx_strand_id
1 'polypeptide(L)'
;MDPIESIQNDRTEARKVHDPNADTCFLALASQQGSASIRTLVLRDIVENRFSIFMNQSSPKWQLLSDKAGYELLLWYPSQQRQYRISGEHQIMDQDEVETNWYRRPHGAKLLDYLYSAVAAQSSVIGSRQSLENEVARIGELQPENDMAPPNGVTGIELLANRIDMLDLNRQDRLHDRRLFTRESNSNDQKWQVQVMVP
;
A
#
# COMPACT_ATOMS: atom_id res chain seq x y z
N MET A 1 7.48 -5.92 -22.91
CA MET A 1 7.37 -4.83 -21.89
C MET A 1 7.00 -5.50 -20.58
N ASP A 2 7.78 -5.31 -19.56
CA ASP A 2 7.45 -5.74 -18.20
C ASP A 2 6.67 -4.62 -17.48
N PRO A 3 5.45 -4.87 -16.99
CA PRO A 3 4.66 -3.84 -16.32
C PRO A 3 5.26 -3.43 -14.97
N ILE A 4 5.98 -4.31 -14.29
CA ILE A 4 6.63 -3.99 -13.00
C ILE A 4 7.78 -3.01 -13.23
N GLU A 5 8.62 -3.27 -14.21
CA GLU A 5 9.70 -2.36 -14.62
C GLU A 5 9.14 -0.97 -15.00
N SER A 6 8.03 -0.94 -15.72
CA SER A 6 7.34 0.30 -16.07
C SER A 6 6.88 1.07 -14.83
N ILE A 7 6.25 0.40 -13.85
CA ILE A 7 5.80 1.00 -12.58
C ILE A 7 7.00 1.53 -11.78
N GLN A 8 8.08 0.77 -11.66
CA GLN A 8 9.29 1.17 -10.93
C GLN A 8 9.96 2.40 -11.57
N ASN A 9 10.02 2.44 -12.90
CA ASN A 9 10.55 3.57 -13.64
C ASN A 9 9.68 4.83 -13.45
N ASP A 10 8.37 4.72 -13.61
CA ASP A 10 7.45 5.83 -13.41
C ASP A 10 7.47 6.36 -11.98
N ARG A 11 7.56 5.47 -10.99
CA ARG A 11 7.73 5.85 -9.58
C ARG A 11 9.03 6.61 -9.35
N THR A 12 10.10 6.17 -9.99
CA THR A 12 11.41 6.83 -9.91
C THR A 12 11.37 8.24 -10.52
N GLU A 13 10.76 8.38 -11.70
CA GLU A 13 10.58 9.68 -12.33
C GLU A 13 9.65 10.59 -11.52
N ALA A 14 8.56 10.05 -10.97
CA ALA A 14 7.66 10.78 -10.09
C ALA A 14 8.38 11.34 -8.84
N ARG A 15 9.25 10.55 -8.22
CA ARG A 15 10.10 11.00 -7.09
C ARG A 15 11.03 12.15 -7.47
N LYS A 16 11.63 12.11 -8.65
CA LYS A 16 12.56 13.17 -9.13
C LYS A 16 11.87 14.53 -9.26
N VAL A 17 10.60 14.54 -9.62
CA VAL A 17 9.81 15.79 -9.78
C VAL A 17 8.94 16.09 -8.57
N HIS A 18 9.14 15.41 -7.44
CA HIS A 18 8.38 15.57 -6.20
C HIS A 18 6.86 15.39 -6.40
N ASP A 19 6.45 14.44 -7.24
CA ASP A 19 5.05 14.06 -7.39
C ASP A 19 4.49 13.61 -6.03
N PRO A 20 3.37 14.18 -5.55
CA PRO A 20 2.82 13.86 -4.23
C PRO A 20 2.39 12.40 -4.09
N ASN A 21 2.19 11.70 -5.20
CA ASN A 21 1.78 10.30 -5.21
C ASN A 21 2.94 9.32 -5.45
N ALA A 22 4.19 9.78 -5.55
CA ALA A 22 5.34 8.92 -5.86
C ALA A 22 5.49 7.73 -4.90
N ASP A 23 5.18 7.92 -3.61
CA ASP A 23 5.21 6.89 -2.58
C ASP A 23 3.82 6.57 -1.99
N THR A 24 2.76 6.95 -2.70
CA THR A 24 1.37 6.78 -2.27
C THR A 24 0.67 5.74 -3.14
N CYS A 25 -0.17 4.93 -2.52
CA CYS A 25 -1.09 4.04 -3.20
C CYS A 25 -2.50 4.15 -2.61
N PHE A 26 -3.50 3.77 -3.40
CA PHE A 26 -4.90 3.76 -2.99
C PHE A 26 -5.39 2.32 -3.00
N LEU A 27 -5.66 1.77 -1.81
CA LEU A 27 -6.10 0.40 -1.64
C LEU A 27 -7.63 0.35 -1.53
N ALA A 28 -8.28 -0.24 -2.49
CA ALA A 28 -9.69 -0.59 -2.45
C ALA A 28 -9.86 -2.03 -1.96
N LEU A 29 -10.80 -2.24 -1.04
CA LEU A 29 -11.20 -3.54 -0.51
C LEU A 29 -12.71 -3.69 -0.59
N ALA A 30 -13.17 -4.87 -0.98
CA ALA A 30 -14.60 -5.20 -0.99
C ALA A 30 -14.87 -6.20 0.14
N SER A 31 -15.85 -5.89 1.01
CA SER A 31 -16.32 -6.86 2.01
C SER A 31 -17.13 -7.97 1.35
N GLN A 32 -17.30 -9.09 2.06
CA GLN A 32 -18.17 -10.17 1.60
C GLN A 32 -19.65 -9.73 1.43
N GLN A 33 -20.07 -8.66 2.14
CA GLN A 33 -21.41 -8.07 2.00
C GLN A 33 -21.52 -7.05 0.86
N GLY A 34 -20.46 -6.89 0.04
CA GLY A 34 -20.44 -5.98 -1.10
C GLY A 34 -20.14 -4.52 -0.76
N SER A 35 -19.85 -4.18 0.49
CA SER A 35 -19.39 -2.82 0.85
C SER A 35 -17.97 -2.61 0.35
N ALA A 36 -17.75 -1.54 -0.41
CA ALA A 36 -16.43 -1.12 -0.84
C ALA A 36 -15.85 -0.06 0.08
N SER A 37 -14.55 -0.15 0.35
CA SER A 37 -13.82 0.86 1.11
C SER A 37 -12.48 1.14 0.45
N ILE A 38 -12.10 2.43 0.38
CA ILE A 38 -10.83 2.87 -0.20
C ILE A 38 -10.03 3.70 0.82
N ARG A 39 -8.73 3.60 0.79
CA ARG A 39 -7.83 4.37 1.66
C ARG A 39 -6.50 4.64 0.99
N THR A 40 -5.91 5.77 1.35
CA THR A 40 -4.56 6.16 0.98
C THR A 40 -3.56 5.50 1.93
N LEU A 41 -2.54 4.88 1.38
CA LEU A 41 -1.46 4.21 2.11
C LEU A 41 -0.10 4.60 1.52
N VAL A 42 0.95 4.39 2.30
CA VAL A 42 2.31 4.47 1.81
C VAL A 42 2.66 3.14 1.14
N LEU A 43 3.04 3.21 -0.14
CA LEU A 43 3.65 2.09 -0.85
C LEU A 43 5.12 2.00 -0.44
N ARG A 44 5.49 0.96 0.28
CA ARG A 44 6.85 0.84 0.80
C ARG A 44 7.82 0.43 -0.30
N ASP A 45 7.63 -0.77 -0.83
CA ASP A 45 8.51 -1.37 -1.83
C ASP A 45 7.73 -2.06 -2.94
N ILE A 46 8.42 -2.23 -4.08
CA ILE A 46 7.97 -3.05 -5.21
C ILE A 46 9.14 -3.98 -5.56
N VAL A 47 8.99 -5.26 -5.27
CA VAL A 47 10.00 -6.27 -5.56
C VAL A 47 9.35 -7.39 -6.37
N GLU A 48 9.85 -7.63 -7.58
CA GLU A 48 9.20 -8.53 -8.54
C GLU A 48 7.73 -8.10 -8.75
N ASN A 49 6.75 -8.97 -8.47
CA ASN A 49 5.32 -8.64 -8.53
C ASN A 49 4.70 -8.34 -7.16
N ARG A 50 5.51 -8.09 -6.12
CA ARG A 50 5.08 -7.87 -4.75
C ARG A 50 5.08 -6.37 -4.42
N PHE A 51 3.96 -5.88 -3.92
CA PHE A 51 3.76 -4.51 -3.49
C PHE A 51 3.57 -4.50 -1.98
N SER A 52 4.54 -3.95 -1.25
CA SER A 52 4.61 -4.02 0.20
C SER A 52 3.93 -2.81 0.85
N ILE A 53 3.00 -3.07 1.76
CA ILE A 53 2.34 -2.07 2.60
C ILE A 53 2.36 -2.49 4.06
N PHE A 54 2.44 -1.52 4.97
CA PHE A 54 2.43 -1.76 6.41
C PHE A 54 1.16 -1.22 7.06
N MET A 55 0.70 -1.91 8.09
CA MET A 55 -0.52 -1.55 8.81
C MET A 55 -0.48 -2.08 10.24
N ASN A 56 -1.52 -1.75 10.99
CA ASN A 56 -1.75 -2.35 12.31
C ASN A 56 -2.90 -3.37 12.24
N GLN A 57 -2.76 -4.50 12.92
CA GLN A 57 -3.76 -5.56 12.97
C GLN A 57 -5.09 -5.11 13.60
N SER A 58 -5.08 -4.04 14.39
CA SER A 58 -6.31 -3.44 14.93
C SER A 58 -7.16 -2.69 13.89
N SER A 59 -6.64 -2.50 12.67
CA SER A 59 -7.32 -1.72 11.64
C SER A 59 -8.40 -2.49 10.89
N PRO A 60 -9.53 -1.83 10.49
CA PRO A 60 -10.58 -2.47 9.70
C PRO A 60 -10.09 -3.08 8.37
N LYS A 61 -9.05 -2.50 7.76
CA LYS A 61 -8.46 -3.05 6.52
C LYS A 61 -7.74 -4.37 6.73
N TRP A 62 -7.11 -4.57 7.90
CA TRP A 62 -6.51 -5.84 8.28
C TRP A 62 -7.57 -6.93 8.36
N GLN A 63 -8.69 -6.65 9.04
CA GLN A 63 -9.78 -7.62 9.14
C GLN A 63 -10.28 -8.07 7.77
N LEU A 64 -10.52 -7.10 6.85
CA LEU A 64 -10.96 -7.44 5.49
C LEU A 64 -9.95 -8.31 4.75
N LEU A 65 -8.65 -7.99 4.83
CA LEU A 65 -7.59 -8.78 4.19
C LEU A 65 -7.45 -10.17 4.85
N SER A 66 -7.54 -10.27 6.17
CA SER A 66 -7.54 -11.56 6.89
C SER A 66 -8.71 -12.45 6.47
N ASP A 67 -9.87 -11.86 6.19
CA ASP A 67 -11.06 -12.54 5.67
C ASP A 67 -10.97 -12.82 4.15
N LYS A 68 -9.78 -12.69 3.56
CA LYS A 68 -9.49 -12.91 2.14
C LYS A 68 -10.34 -12.04 1.20
N ALA A 69 -10.65 -10.81 1.61
CA ALA A 69 -11.29 -9.85 0.72
C ALA A 69 -10.45 -9.61 -0.53
N GLY A 70 -11.10 -9.51 -1.68
CA GLY A 70 -10.45 -9.08 -2.90
C GLY A 70 -9.96 -7.63 -2.78
N TYR A 71 -8.84 -7.33 -3.41
CA TYR A 71 -8.30 -5.98 -3.43
C TYR A 71 -8.13 -5.46 -4.86
N GLU A 72 -8.14 -4.14 -5.00
CA GLU A 72 -7.55 -3.43 -6.12
C GLU A 72 -6.67 -2.31 -5.58
N LEU A 73 -5.40 -2.29 -6.00
CA LEU A 73 -4.43 -1.27 -5.67
C LEU A 73 -4.33 -0.31 -6.87
N LEU A 74 -4.57 0.98 -6.63
CA LEU A 74 -4.38 2.02 -7.63
C LEU A 74 -3.08 2.76 -7.34
N LEU A 75 -2.21 2.85 -8.35
CA LEU A 75 -1.12 3.81 -8.43
C LEU A 75 -1.51 4.85 -9.47
N TRP A 76 -1.42 6.11 -9.09
CA TRP A 76 -1.67 7.23 -9.98
C TRP A 76 -0.53 8.24 -9.86
N TYR A 77 0.21 8.43 -10.94
CA TYR A 77 1.30 9.39 -11.03
C TYR A 77 0.88 10.58 -11.91
N PRO A 78 0.35 11.67 -11.30
CA PRO A 78 -0.08 12.88 -12.02
C PRO A 78 1.01 13.44 -12.92
N SER A 79 2.25 13.46 -12.47
CA SER A 79 3.40 13.98 -13.23
C SER A 79 3.69 13.20 -14.51
N GLN A 80 3.32 11.93 -14.55
CA GLN A 80 3.46 11.04 -15.72
C GLN A 80 2.15 10.88 -16.48
N GLN A 81 1.03 11.37 -15.94
CA GLN A 81 -0.33 11.10 -16.43
C GLN A 81 -0.59 9.60 -16.63
N ARG A 82 -0.08 8.77 -15.71
CA ARG A 82 -0.17 7.31 -15.81
C ARG A 82 -0.81 6.67 -14.59
N GLN A 83 -1.73 5.74 -14.88
CA GLN A 83 -2.47 4.97 -13.89
C GLN A 83 -2.15 3.49 -14.02
N TYR A 84 -2.03 2.83 -12.88
CA TYR A 84 -1.95 1.37 -12.78
C TYR A 84 -2.99 0.87 -11.78
N ARG A 85 -3.84 -0.06 -12.22
CA ARG A 85 -4.77 -0.80 -11.37
C ARG A 85 -4.25 -2.21 -11.25
N ILE A 86 -4.00 -2.65 -10.04
CA ILE A 86 -3.28 -3.88 -9.72
C ILE A 86 -4.16 -4.73 -8.86
N SER A 87 -4.35 -6.00 -9.23
CA SER A 87 -5.08 -7.00 -8.45
C SER A 87 -4.40 -8.36 -8.51
N GLY A 88 -4.75 -9.22 -7.58
CA GLY A 88 -4.19 -10.55 -7.45
C GLY A 88 -4.43 -11.14 -6.06
N GLU A 89 -3.49 -11.91 -5.59
CA GLU A 89 -3.49 -12.50 -4.26
C GLU A 89 -2.74 -11.61 -3.26
N HIS A 90 -2.82 -11.92 -1.99
CA HIS A 90 -2.01 -11.27 -0.98
C HIS A 90 -1.53 -12.28 0.07
N GLN A 91 -0.44 -11.94 0.72
CA GLN A 91 0.11 -12.73 1.82
C GLN A 91 0.58 -11.82 2.95
N ILE A 92 0.62 -12.39 4.15
CA ILE A 92 1.18 -11.71 5.32
C ILE A 92 2.70 -11.74 5.18
N MET A 93 3.33 -10.60 5.40
CA MET A 93 4.78 -10.45 5.38
C MET A 93 5.42 -11.17 6.57
N ASP A 94 6.62 -11.69 6.37
CA ASP A 94 7.40 -12.28 7.44
C ASP A 94 7.68 -11.28 8.58
N GLN A 95 7.67 -11.75 9.82
CA GLN A 95 7.82 -10.90 10.99
C GLN A 95 9.20 -10.22 11.05
N ASP A 96 10.27 -10.87 10.64
CA ASP A 96 11.63 -10.30 10.63
C ASP A 96 11.72 -9.15 9.61
N GLU A 97 11.04 -9.30 8.48
CA GLU A 97 10.93 -8.24 7.48
C GLU A 97 10.09 -7.06 7.99
N VAL A 98 8.97 -7.34 8.66
CA VAL A 98 8.14 -6.31 9.31
C VAL A 98 8.97 -5.52 10.31
N GLU A 99 9.73 -6.19 11.17
CA GLU A 99 10.57 -5.58 12.19
C GLU A 99 11.67 -4.72 11.56
N THR A 100 12.40 -5.25 10.58
CA THR A 100 13.44 -4.52 9.84
C THR A 100 12.90 -3.22 9.24
N ASN A 101 11.72 -3.28 8.61
CA ASN A 101 11.09 -2.12 8.01
C ASN A 101 10.51 -1.16 9.06
N TRP A 102 10.06 -1.65 10.21
CA TRP A 102 9.53 -0.82 11.28
C TRP A 102 10.60 0.12 11.83
N TYR A 103 11.83 -0.34 12.03
CA TYR A 103 12.94 0.50 12.50
C TYR A 103 13.26 1.67 11.55
N ARG A 104 12.97 1.54 10.26
CA ARG A 104 13.16 2.59 9.24
C ARG A 104 12.04 3.63 9.22
N ARG A 105 10.99 3.47 10.03
CA ARG A 105 9.85 4.40 10.05
C ARG A 105 10.18 5.68 10.83
N PRO A 106 9.60 6.83 10.43
CA PRO A 106 9.70 8.06 11.20
C PRO A 106 9.14 7.91 12.62
N HIS A 107 9.74 8.58 13.60
CA HIS A 107 9.36 8.50 15.01
C HIS A 107 7.85 8.72 15.24
N GLY A 108 7.26 9.77 14.65
CA GLY A 108 5.81 10.02 14.78
C GLY A 108 4.93 8.87 14.30
N ALA A 109 5.34 8.12 13.27
CA ALA A 109 4.62 6.93 12.82
C ALA A 109 4.75 5.77 13.81
N LYS A 110 5.91 5.61 14.47
CA LYS A 110 6.13 4.63 15.54
C LYS A 110 5.24 4.91 16.76
N LEU A 111 5.13 6.17 17.17
CA LEU A 111 4.24 6.57 18.27
C LEU A 111 2.77 6.19 18.01
N LEU A 112 2.31 6.30 16.76
CA LEU A 112 0.96 5.87 16.40
C LEU A 112 0.77 4.35 16.54
N ASP A 113 1.79 3.53 16.23
CA ASP A 113 1.70 2.09 16.44
C ASP A 113 1.55 1.73 17.93
N TYR A 114 2.24 2.44 18.83
CA TYR A 114 2.05 2.29 20.26
C TYR A 114 0.65 2.75 20.71
N LEU A 115 0.14 3.87 20.14
CA LEU A 115 -1.23 4.32 20.40
C LEU A 115 -2.24 3.24 20.03
N TYR A 116 -2.09 2.61 18.85
CA TYR A 116 -3.00 1.56 18.38
C TYR A 116 -2.97 0.32 19.25
N SER A 117 -1.83 0.01 19.84
CA SER A 117 -1.67 -1.17 20.69
C SER A 117 -2.14 -0.97 22.12
N ALA A 118 -2.01 0.25 22.67
CA ALA A 118 -2.20 0.49 24.08
C ALA A 118 -3.44 1.33 24.45
N VAL A 119 -3.96 2.14 23.52
CA VAL A 119 -5.00 3.16 23.84
C VAL A 119 -6.26 2.96 23.01
N ALA A 120 -6.16 2.95 21.68
CA ALA A 120 -7.32 2.94 20.79
C ALA A 120 -6.97 2.28 19.45
N ALA A 121 -7.78 1.32 19.00
CA ALA A 121 -7.59 0.65 17.72
C ALA A 121 -7.52 1.65 16.56
N GLN A 122 -6.75 1.32 15.52
CA GLN A 122 -6.65 2.18 14.33
C GLN A 122 -8.04 2.41 13.70
N SER A 123 -8.39 3.66 13.43
CA SER A 123 -9.68 4.11 12.89
C SER A 123 -10.85 4.03 13.86
N SER A 124 -10.64 3.78 15.14
CA SER A 124 -11.68 3.92 16.15
C SER A 124 -11.92 5.40 16.51
N VAL A 125 -13.07 5.65 17.15
CA VAL A 125 -13.43 7.00 17.63
C VAL A 125 -12.66 7.30 18.91
N ILE A 126 -12.09 8.49 18.99
CA ILE A 126 -11.50 9.06 20.21
C ILE A 126 -12.21 10.38 20.54
N GLY A 127 -12.27 10.74 21.83
CA GLY A 127 -13.11 11.83 22.33
C GLY A 127 -12.88 13.20 21.68
N SER A 128 -11.62 13.56 21.36
CA SER A 128 -11.28 14.81 20.68
C SER A 128 -9.89 14.76 20.06
N ARG A 129 -9.59 15.72 19.18
CA ARG A 129 -8.23 15.91 18.65
C ARG A 129 -7.22 16.16 19.77
N GLN A 130 -7.58 16.97 20.77
CA GLN A 130 -6.73 17.24 21.92
C GLN A 130 -6.45 16.00 22.75
N SER A 131 -7.43 15.12 22.93
CA SER A 131 -7.23 13.83 23.61
C SER A 131 -6.24 12.93 22.85
N LEU A 132 -6.32 12.91 21.53
CA LEU A 132 -5.36 12.17 20.70
C LEU A 132 -3.94 12.73 20.86
N GLU A 133 -3.78 14.04 20.78
CA GLU A 133 -2.48 14.71 20.91
C GLU A 133 -1.85 14.49 22.29
N ASN A 134 -2.64 14.55 23.35
CA ASN A 134 -2.20 14.28 24.72
C ASN A 134 -1.69 12.84 24.88
N GLU A 135 -2.42 11.86 24.30
CA GLU A 135 -1.99 10.46 24.36
C GLU A 135 -0.70 10.21 23.56
N VAL A 136 -0.57 10.80 22.38
CA VAL A 136 0.67 10.68 21.58
C VAL A 136 1.85 11.31 22.32
N ALA A 137 1.66 12.48 22.95
CA ALA A 137 2.71 13.13 23.76
C ALA A 137 3.13 12.26 24.96
N ARG A 138 2.15 11.72 25.70
CA ARG A 138 2.39 10.81 26.83
C ARG A 138 3.17 9.56 26.40
N ILE A 139 2.82 8.97 25.26
CA ILE A 139 3.55 7.83 24.71
C ILE A 139 4.98 8.24 24.35
N GLY A 140 5.19 9.42 23.76
CA GLY A 140 6.52 9.91 23.41
C GLY A 140 7.43 10.11 24.62
N GLU A 141 6.87 10.51 25.79
CA GLU A 141 7.63 10.58 27.04
C GLU A 141 8.03 9.21 27.59
N LEU A 142 7.19 8.19 27.40
CA LEU A 142 7.41 6.82 27.88
C LEU A 142 8.27 5.98 26.94
N GLN A 143 8.35 6.36 25.68
CA GLN A 143 9.03 5.60 24.62
C GLN A 143 10.04 6.50 23.88
N PRO A 144 11.24 6.68 24.43
CA PRO A 144 12.31 7.41 23.75
C PRO A 144 12.65 6.79 22.41
N GLU A 145 12.91 7.60 21.39
CA GLU A 145 13.09 7.16 20.00
C GLU A 145 14.11 6.03 19.82
N ASN A 146 15.20 6.07 20.57
CA ASN A 146 16.30 5.10 20.49
C ASN A 146 15.98 3.72 21.10
N ASP A 147 14.96 3.64 21.96
CA ASP A 147 14.62 2.43 22.70
C ASP A 147 13.31 1.78 22.21
N MET A 148 12.72 2.33 21.12
CA MET A 148 11.47 1.82 20.60
C MET A 148 11.66 0.48 19.87
N ALA A 149 10.89 -0.52 20.30
CA ALA A 149 10.71 -1.79 19.58
C ALA A 149 9.33 -1.87 18.94
N PRO A 150 9.11 -2.68 17.89
CA PRO A 150 7.78 -2.81 17.29
C PRO A 150 6.78 -3.33 18.32
N PRO A 151 5.68 -2.58 18.59
CA PRO A 151 4.65 -3.06 19.49
C PRO A 151 3.82 -4.16 18.83
N ASN A 152 3.09 -4.92 19.66
CA ASN A 152 2.17 -5.93 19.15
C ASN A 152 1.18 -5.34 18.14
N GLY A 153 0.87 -6.11 17.09
CA GLY A 153 -0.10 -5.73 16.06
C GLY A 153 0.50 -4.95 14.88
N VAL A 154 1.78 -4.59 14.90
CA VAL A 154 2.46 -4.11 13.68
C VAL A 154 2.59 -5.26 12.70
N THR A 155 2.18 -5.06 11.46
CA THR A 155 2.21 -6.09 10.42
C THR A 155 2.41 -5.50 9.04
N GLY A 156 2.80 -6.33 8.09
CA GLY A 156 2.91 -6.01 6.69
C GLY A 156 2.12 -7.00 5.83
N ILE A 157 1.71 -6.53 4.67
CA ILE A 157 1.07 -7.32 3.62
C ILE A 157 1.86 -7.12 2.33
N GLU A 158 2.10 -8.20 1.63
CA GLU A 158 2.52 -8.20 0.25
C GLU A 158 1.31 -8.46 -0.65
N LEU A 159 1.03 -7.52 -1.53
CA LEU A 159 0.01 -7.64 -2.56
C LEU A 159 0.68 -8.23 -3.81
N LEU A 160 0.28 -9.45 -4.19
CA LEU A 160 0.89 -10.22 -5.27
C LEU A 160 0.14 -9.95 -6.57
N ALA A 161 0.74 -9.14 -7.45
CA ALA A 161 0.10 -8.79 -8.72
C ALA A 161 0.07 -9.99 -9.68
N ASN A 162 -1.12 -10.34 -10.15
CA ASN A 162 -1.32 -11.25 -11.27
C ASN A 162 -2.08 -10.58 -12.44
N ARG A 163 -2.63 -9.37 -12.20
CA ARG A 163 -3.31 -8.55 -13.18
C ARG A 163 -2.93 -7.07 -12.96
N ILE A 164 -2.49 -6.41 -14.04
CA ILE A 164 -2.17 -4.98 -14.05
C ILE A 164 -2.85 -4.35 -15.26
N ASP A 165 -3.71 -3.36 -15.01
CA ASP A 165 -4.39 -2.56 -16.04
C ASP A 165 -3.72 -1.17 -16.04
N MET A 166 -2.91 -0.93 -17.06
CA MET A 166 -2.17 0.32 -17.25
C MET A 166 -2.95 1.25 -18.17
N LEU A 167 -3.10 2.50 -17.80
CA LEU A 167 -3.66 3.55 -18.64
C LEU A 167 -2.67 4.72 -18.72
N ASP A 168 -2.20 5.01 -19.93
CA ASP A 168 -1.34 6.15 -20.25
C ASP A 168 -2.19 7.25 -20.91
N LEU A 169 -2.34 8.37 -20.19
CA LEU A 169 -3.08 9.54 -20.64
C LEU A 169 -2.18 10.58 -21.32
N ASN A 170 -0.85 10.41 -21.24
CA ASN A 170 0.12 11.34 -21.81
C ASN A 170 0.38 11.08 -23.30
N ARG A 171 -0.69 11.19 -24.12
CA ARG A 171 -0.62 10.98 -25.58
C ARG A 171 -1.02 12.26 -26.30
N GLN A 172 -0.16 12.70 -27.22
CA GLN A 172 -0.41 13.90 -28.03
C GLN A 172 -1.61 13.76 -28.98
N ASP A 173 -1.88 12.53 -29.43
CA ASP A 173 -3.00 12.20 -30.31
C ASP A 173 -4.34 12.07 -29.60
N ARG A 174 -4.37 12.23 -28.26
CA ARG A 174 -5.54 12.00 -27.38
C ARG A 174 -6.12 10.57 -27.46
N LEU A 175 -5.44 9.66 -28.14
CA LEU A 175 -5.76 8.25 -28.14
C LEU A 175 -4.95 7.59 -27.02
N HIS A 176 -5.56 7.48 -25.84
CA HIS A 176 -4.89 6.92 -24.66
C HIS A 176 -4.44 5.48 -24.91
N ASP A 177 -3.27 5.11 -24.38
CA ASP A 177 -2.78 3.74 -24.46
C ASP A 177 -3.21 2.98 -23.21
N ARG A 178 -4.09 1.99 -23.37
CA ARG A 178 -4.52 1.12 -22.28
C ARG A 178 -4.12 -0.32 -22.54
N ARG A 179 -3.45 -0.92 -21.57
CA ARG A 179 -2.93 -2.28 -21.69
C ARG A 179 -3.27 -3.10 -20.45
N LEU A 180 -3.76 -4.30 -20.69
CA LEU A 180 -3.98 -5.30 -19.65
C LEU A 180 -2.83 -6.30 -19.69
N PHE A 181 -2.16 -6.43 -18.55
CA PHE A 181 -1.15 -7.44 -18.30
C PHE A 181 -1.72 -8.48 -17.35
N THR A 182 -1.57 -9.76 -17.71
CA THR A 182 -2.00 -10.89 -16.87
C THR A 182 -0.90 -11.92 -16.79
N ARG A 183 -0.83 -12.63 -15.66
CA ARG A 183 0.04 -13.80 -15.47
C ARG A 183 -0.68 -14.85 -14.61
N GLU A 184 -0.41 -16.10 -14.84
CA GLU A 184 -0.97 -17.18 -14.05
C GLU A 184 -0.16 -17.35 -12.76
N SER A 185 -0.83 -17.41 -11.61
CA SER A 185 -0.19 -17.53 -10.29
C SER A 185 0.61 -18.83 -10.12
N ASN A 186 0.24 -19.89 -10.84
CA ASN A 186 0.82 -21.24 -10.70
C ASN A 186 1.65 -21.68 -11.92
N SER A 187 1.97 -20.79 -12.84
CA SER A 187 2.78 -21.12 -14.03
C SER A 187 4.27 -21.03 -13.70
N ASN A 188 5.05 -22.04 -14.14
CA ASN A 188 6.52 -21.96 -14.14
C ASN A 188 7.03 -20.85 -15.08
N ASP A 189 6.22 -20.40 -16.03
CA ASP A 189 6.50 -19.27 -16.90
C ASP A 189 5.93 -17.98 -16.27
N GLN A 190 6.78 -17.23 -15.57
CA GLN A 190 6.41 -15.98 -14.89
C GLN A 190 6.21 -14.80 -15.85
N LYS A 191 6.06 -15.03 -17.14
CA LYS A 191 5.93 -13.99 -18.14
C LYS A 191 4.56 -13.35 -18.13
N TRP A 192 4.55 -12.01 -18.26
CA TRP A 192 3.34 -11.25 -18.48
C TRP A 192 2.81 -11.42 -19.90
N GLN A 193 1.56 -11.81 -20.02
CA GLN A 193 0.79 -11.69 -21.26
C GLN A 193 0.23 -10.28 -21.35
N VAL A 194 0.25 -9.67 -22.54
CA VAL A 194 -0.22 -8.30 -22.75
C VAL A 194 -1.32 -8.26 -23.79
N GLN A 195 -2.37 -7.49 -23.50
CA GLN A 195 -3.47 -7.18 -24.42
C GLN A 195 -3.68 -5.68 -24.49
N VAL A 196 -3.91 -5.16 -25.70
CA VAL A 196 -4.33 -3.75 -25.88
C VAL A 196 -5.83 -3.66 -25.66
N MET A 197 -6.25 -2.67 -24.88
CA MET A 197 -7.65 -2.42 -24.55
C MET A 197 -8.13 -1.12 -25.17
N VAL A 198 -9.43 -1.05 -25.42
CA VAL A 198 -10.08 0.25 -25.70
C VAL A 198 -10.03 1.09 -24.43
N PRO A 199 -9.49 2.34 -24.49
CA PRO A 199 -9.34 3.20 -23.34
C PRO A 199 -10.67 3.65 -22.73
#